data_7d90c6fcc4404b5b4b7771faa16ee8ae
#
_entry.id   7d90c6fcc4404b5b4b7771faa16ee8ae
#
_cell.length_a   1.000
_cell.length_b   1.000
_cell.length_c   1.000
_cell.angle_alpha   90.00
_cell.angle_beta   90.00
_cell.angle_gamma   90.00
#
_symmetry.space_group_name_H-M   'P 1'
#
loop_
_entity.id
_entity.type
_entity.pdbx_description
1 polymer ?
#
loop_
_entity_poly.entity_id
_entity_poly.type
_entity_poly.pdbx_seq_one_letter_code
_entity_poly.pdbx_strand_id
1 'polypeptide(L)'
;VYKKILVTGGSGMVGQSLKEIIPYAKYLSSKDCNLTNYNEVKDFWEMYKPNIVIHLAAKVGGIMDNINHPAEYFEDNILMNTNVLMASKHIGVDRLIGILSTCIYPDIVDIYPMSEDMLHIGPPTKTNFSYGYAKRCLAVHIDSYNQQYGTKYQYLIPCNLYGEYDKYGDNSHFVAALIKKIFIAKKNGENEINLFGTGNPLRQFMHSSDLAYIIKYCIENDVYDNFNVATEENLSIKEIAEIVVNIIGDGQITKINFDPKKPDGQFRKDVSISKLKKIIPTFTPTKLSEGIKKTISNINFTS
;
A
#
# COMPACT_ATOMS: atom_id res chain seq x y z
N VAL A 1 -5.22 -16.94 -26.46
CA VAL A 1 -5.33 -17.63 -25.15
C VAL A 1 -5.42 -16.55 -24.10
N TYR A 2 -6.51 -16.50 -23.32
CA TYR A 2 -6.65 -15.56 -22.22
C TYR A 2 -5.56 -15.86 -21.16
N LYS A 3 -4.73 -14.85 -20.82
CA LYS A 3 -3.71 -14.99 -19.77
C LYS A 3 -4.42 -15.19 -18.42
N LYS A 4 -4.06 -16.23 -17.69
CA LYS A 4 -4.55 -16.45 -16.33
C LYS A 4 -3.83 -15.51 -15.37
N ILE A 5 -4.57 -14.62 -14.73
CA ILE A 5 -4.06 -13.68 -13.74
C ILE A 5 -4.39 -14.19 -12.34
N LEU A 6 -3.39 -14.23 -11.47
CA LEU A 6 -3.52 -14.58 -10.06
C LEU A 6 -3.18 -13.36 -9.19
N VAL A 7 -4.06 -13.00 -8.27
CA VAL A 7 -3.87 -11.87 -7.35
C VAL A 7 -3.81 -12.42 -5.93
N THR A 8 -2.66 -12.31 -5.27
CA THR A 8 -2.55 -12.60 -3.84
C THR A 8 -2.96 -11.37 -3.02
N GLY A 9 -3.49 -11.57 -1.82
CA GLY A 9 -4.06 -10.46 -1.04
C GLY A 9 -5.36 -9.91 -1.63
N GLY A 10 -6.09 -10.75 -2.38
CA GLY A 10 -7.29 -10.38 -3.12
C GLY A 10 -8.46 -9.87 -2.26
N SER A 11 -8.48 -10.19 -0.96
CA SER A 11 -9.48 -9.68 -0.01
C SER A 11 -9.11 -8.31 0.58
N GLY A 12 -7.90 -7.80 0.34
CA GLY A 12 -7.43 -6.51 0.82
C GLY A 12 -7.95 -5.34 -0.04
N MET A 13 -7.70 -4.11 0.42
CA MET A 13 -8.16 -2.87 -0.21
C MET A 13 -7.82 -2.79 -1.70
N VAL A 14 -6.55 -2.94 -2.06
CA VAL A 14 -6.12 -2.89 -3.47
C VAL A 14 -6.65 -4.08 -4.27
N GLY A 15 -6.74 -5.27 -3.65
CA GLY A 15 -7.31 -6.46 -4.28
C GLY A 15 -8.77 -6.28 -4.68
N GLN A 16 -9.57 -5.64 -3.83
CA GLN A 16 -10.97 -5.33 -4.14
C GLN A 16 -11.07 -4.26 -5.24
N SER A 17 -10.25 -3.19 -5.19
CA SER A 17 -10.21 -2.20 -6.27
C SER A 17 -9.78 -2.81 -7.63
N LEU A 18 -8.84 -3.76 -7.62
CA LEU A 18 -8.47 -4.51 -8.83
C LEU A 18 -9.61 -5.39 -9.34
N LYS A 19 -10.39 -5.99 -8.45
CA LYS A 19 -11.51 -6.86 -8.83
C LYS A 19 -12.59 -6.12 -9.61
N GLU A 20 -12.77 -4.82 -9.37
CA GLU A 20 -13.69 -3.98 -10.14
C GLU A 20 -13.27 -3.84 -11.61
N ILE A 21 -11.94 -3.80 -11.88
CA ILE A 21 -11.42 -3.51 -13.22
C ILE A 21 -10.74 -4.69 -13.92
N ILE A 22 -10.43 -5.77 -13.16
CA ILE A 22 -9.93 -7.06 -13.67
C ILE A 22 -10.78 -8.20 -13.07
N PRO A 23 -12.12 -8.24 -13.30
CA PRO A 23 -13.01 -9.20 -12.63
C PRO A 23 -12.74 -10.66 -12.99
N TYR A 24 -12.05 -10.90 -14.10
CA TYR A 24 -11.71 -12.24 -14.62
C TYR A 24 -10.45 -12.86 -13.98
N ALA A 25 -9.72 -12.14 -13.11
CA ALA A 25 -8.58 -12.69 -12.39
C ALA A 25 -9.02 -13.57 -11.21
N LYS A 26 -8.16 -14.49 -10.79
CA LYS A 26 -8.34 -15.27 -9.56
C LYS A 26 -7.78 -14.49 -8.39
N TYR A 27 -8.61 -14.19 -7.41
CA TYR A 27 -8.24 -13.46 -6.20
C TYR A 27 -8.09 -14.41 -5.03
N LEU A 28 -6.91 -14.45 -4.40
CA LEU A 28 -6.62 -15.27 -3.23
C LEU A 28 -6.66 -14.46 -1.94
N SER A 29 -7.31 -15.02 -0.94
CA SER A 29 -7.22 -14.63 0.46
C SER A 29 -6.34 -15.61 1.24
N SER A 30 -6.07 -15.30 2.51
CA SER A 30 -5.36 -16.22 3.43
C SER A 30 -6.16 -17.50 3.74
N LYS A 31 -7.46 -17.54 3.44
CA LYS A 31 -8.30 -18.72 3.56
C LYS A 31 -8.15 -19.70 2.39
N ASP A 32 -7.74 -19.18 1.22
CA ASP A 32 -7.57 -19.95 -0.01
C ASP A 32 -6.18 -20.60 -0.08
N CYS A 33 -5.14 -19.93 0.43
CA CYS A 33 -3.76 -20.40 0.41
C CYS A 33 -2.95 -19.63 1.48
N ASN A 34 -2.28 -20.38 2.35
CA ASN A 34 -1.34 -19.79 3.32
C ASN A 34 0.00 -19.52 2.63
N LEU A 35 0.25 -18.26 2.30
CA LEU A 35 1.47 -17.85 1.57
C LEU A 35 2.76 -18.00 2.39
N THR A 36 2.70 -18.20 3.72
CA THR A 36 3.87 -18.49 4.55
C THR A 36 4.29 -19.98 4.46
N ASN A 37 3.43 -20.83 3.92
CA ASN A 37 3.71 -22.25 3.70
C ASN A 37 4.07 -22.50 2.21
N TYR A 38 5.35 -22.80 1.95
CA TYR A 38 5.81 -23.01 0.57
C TYR A 38 5.09 -24.15 -0.16
N ASN A 39 4.79 -25.26 0.52
CA ASN A 39 4.14 -26.40 -0.13
C ASN A 39 2.73 -26.04 -0.60
N GLU A 40 1.95 -25.34 0.22
CA GLU A 40 0.62 -24.87 -0.18
C GLU A 40 0.71 -23.91 -1.39
N VAL A 41 1.66 -22.96 -1.38
CA VAL A 41 1.88 -22.05 -2.49
C VAL A 41 2.27 -22.81 -3.76
N LYS A 42 3.24 -23.73 -3.68
CA LYS A 42 3.71 -24.53 -4.80
C LYS A 42 2.56 -25.32 -5.41
N ASP A 43 1.82 -26.09 -4.58
CA ASP A 43 0.72 -26.94 -5.03
C ASP A 43 -0.38 -26.10 -5.72
N PHE A 44 -0.69 -24.92 -5.17
CA PHE A 44 -1.67 -24.03 -5.76
C PHE A 44 -1.20 -23.47 -7.11
N TRP A 45 0.08 -23.06 -7.24
CA TRP A 45 0.66 -22.57 -8.50
C TRP A 45 0.70 -23.67 -9.57
N GLU A 46 1.08 -24.89 -9.22
CA GLU A 46 1.09 -26.05 -10.13
C GLU A 46 -0.32 -26.41 -10.61
N MET A 47 -1.32 -26.31 -9.74
CA MET A 47 -2.72 -26.56 -10.09
C MET A 47 -3.30 -25.45 -10.98
N TYR A 48 -3.15 -24.19 -10.59
CA TYR A 48 -3.79 -23.07 -11.28
C TYR A 48 -3.04 -22.63 -12.54
N LYS A 49 -1.71 -22.72 -12.54
CA LYS A 49 -0.79 -22.31 -13.62
C LYS A 49 -1.04 -20.88 -14.11
N PRO A 50 -0.83 -19.86 -13.26
CA PRO A 50 -0.98 -18.47 -13.67
C PRO A 50 0.09 -18.06 -14.68
N ASN A 51 -0.30 -17.22 -15.66
CA ASN A 51 0.65 -16.53 -16.54
C ASN A 51 1.16 -15.24 -15.89
N ILE A 52 0.28 -14.54 -15.16
CA ILE A 52 0.60 -13.30 -14.49
C ILE A 52 0.27 -13.43 -13.00
N VAL A 53 1.20 -13.00 -12.14
CA VAL A 53 1.00 -12.91 -10.69
C VAL A 53 1.06 -11.45 -10.25
N ILE A 54 0.02 -10.97 -9.55
CA ILE A 54 -0.01 -9.68 -8.88
C ILE A 54 0.10 -9.98 -7.38
N HIS A 55 1.25 -9.64 -6.79
CA HIS A 55 1.53 -9.95 -5.38
C HIS A 55 1.26 -8.74 -4.49
N LEU A 56 0.03 -8.68 -3.95
CA LEU A 56 -0.43 -7.63 -3.02
C LEU A 56 -0.34 -8.07 -1.56
N ALA A 57 -0.32 -9.39 -1.31
CA ALA A 57 -0.36 -9.93 0.05
C ALA A 57 0.81 -9.40 0.88
N ALA A 58 0.49 -8.92 2.07
CA ALA A 58 1.45 -8.52 3.08
C ALA A 58 0.78 -8.47 4.46
N LYS A 59 1.56 -8.70 5.51
CA LYS A 59 1.19 -8.30 6.87
C LYS A 59 1.46 -6.81 7.00
N VAL A 60 0.39 -6.03 7.16
CA VAL A 60 0.42 -4.56 7.24
C VAL A 60 -0.38 -4.08 8.44
N GLY A 61 -0.01 -2.94 9.00
CA GLY A 61 -0.71 -2.33 10.15
C GLY A 61 -0.14 -0.97 10.51
N GLY A 62 -0.71 -0.35 11.53
CA GLY A 62 -0.31 0.96 12.04
C GLY A 62 1.08 0.96 12.70
N ILE A 63 1.55 2.16 13.07
CA ILE A 63 2.88 2.36 13.71
C ILE A 63 3.01 1.54 14.99
N MET A 64 2.00 1.55 15.86
CA MET A 64 2.08 0.84 17.15
C MET A 64 2.13 -0.69 16.96
N ASP A 65 1.43 -1.22 15.98
CA ASP A 65 1.45 -2.66 15.68
C ASP A 65 2.83 -3.10 15.16
N ASN A 66 3.44 -2.30 14.28
CA ASN A 66 4.82 -2.53 13.82
C ASN A 66 5.85 -2.50 14.95
N ILE A 67 5.71 -1.55 15.91
CA ILE A 67 6.62 -1.44 17.07
C ILE A 67 6.46 -2.64 18.01
N ASN A 68 5.24 -3.13 18.21
CA ASN A 68 4.94 -4.19 19.17
C ASN A 68 5.22 -5.60 18.61
N HIS A 69 5.19 -5.80 17.27
CA HIS A 69 5.34 -7.11 16.65
C HIS A 69 6.42 -7.14 15.53
N PRO A 70 7.63 -6.58 15.75
CA PRO A 70 8.61 -6.41 14.68
C PRO A 70 9.06 -7.73 14.04
N ALA A 71 9.23 -8.80 14.83
CA ALA A 71 9.63 -10.10 14.32
C ALA A 71 8.60 -10.68 13.36
N GLU A 72 7.34 -10.69 13.76
CA GLU A 72 6.23 -11.20 12.92
C GLU A 72 6.08 -10.42 11.61
N TYR A 73 6.24 -9.07 11.66
CA TYR A 73 6.21 -8.24 10.45
C TYR A 73 7.34 -8.57 9.48
N PHE A 74 8.51 -8.93 9.99
CA PHE A 74 9.63 -9.37 9.15
C PHE A 74 9.40 -10.77 8.60
N GLU A 75 9.19 -11.75 9.48
CA GLU A 75 9.09 -13.16 9.14
C GLU A 75 7.94 -13.46 8.16
N ASP A 76 6.72 -13.04 8.50
CA ASP A 76 5.55 -13.31 7.65
C ASP A 76 5.72 -12.69 6.25
N ASN A 77 6.22 -11.44 6.16
CA ASN A 77 6.41 -10.81 4.86
C ASN A 77 7.55 -11.46 4.06
N ILE A 78 8.68 -11.82 4.68
CA ILE A 78 9.78 -12.51 4.01
C ILE A 78 9.32 -13.87 3.48
N LEU A 79 8.61 -14.66 4.29
CA LEU A 79 8.10 -15.97 3.89
C LEU A 79 7.12 -15.86 2.72
N MET A 80 6.11 -14.99 2.83
CA MET A 80 5.13 -14.78 1.75
C MET A 80 5.81 -14.35 0.44
N ASN A 81 6.69 -13.35 0.50
CA ASN A 81 7.39 -12.83 -0.67
C ASN A 81 8.25 -13.91 -1.33
N THR A 82 9.04 -14.63 -0.53
CA THR A 82 9.95 -15.67 -1.01
C THR A 82 9.18 -16.83 -1.63
N ASN A 83 8.15 -17.32 -0.95
CA ASN A 83 7.36 -18.47 -1.43
C ASN A 83 6.64 -18.17 -2.75
N VAL A 84 6.05 -16.96 -2.87
CA VAL A 84 5.39 -16.53 -4.11
C VAL A 84 6.38 -16.42 -5.27
N LEU A 85 7.56 -15.82 -5.04
CA LEU A 85 8.60 -15.72 -6.08
C LEU A 85 9.12 -17.10 -6.49
N MET A 86 9.44 -17.97 -5.52
CA MET A 86 9.95 -19.32 -5.79
C MET A 86 8.93 -20.15 -6.59
N ALA A 87 7.66 -20.16 -6.20
CA ALA A 87 6.61 -20.89 -6.90
C ALA A 87 6.36 -20.30 -8.30
N SER A 88 6.38 -18.98 -8.43
CA SER A 88 6.22 -18.33 -9.74
C SER A 88 7.35 -18.68 -10.69
N LYS A 89 8.59 -18.68 -10.22
CA LYS A 89 9.75 -19.09 -11.01
C LYS A 89 9.69 -20.58 -11.35
N HIS A 90 9.28 -21.44 -10.38
CA HIS A 90 9.21 -22.89 -10.56
C HIS A 90 8.31 -23.28 -11.74
N ILE A 91 7.14 -22.68 -11.88
CA ILE A 91 6.20 -22.98 -12.99
C ILE A 91 6.40 -22.12 -14.23
N GLY A 92 7.36 -21.19 -14.23
CA GLY A 92 7.65 -20.31 -15.37
C GLY A 92 6.57 -19.23 -15.59
N VAL A 93 6.15 -18.52 -14.54
CA VAL A 93 5.24 -17.38 -14.65
C VAL A 93 5.85 -16.32 -15.58
N ASP A 94 5.09 -15.89 -16.60
CA ASP A 94 5.55 -14.94 -17.61
C ASP A 94 5.87 -13.57 -17.00
N ARG A 95 5.05 -13.14 -16.02
CA ARG A 95 5.14 -11.82 -15.40
C ARG A 95 4.72 -11.84 -13.93
N LEU A 96 5.47 -11.15 -13.08
CA LEU A 96 5.07 -10.91 -11.69
C LEU A 96 5.16 -9.41 -11.39
N ILE A 97 4.15 -8.85 -10.71
CA ILE A 97 4.14 -7.48 -10.19
C ILE A 97 4.06 -7.55 -8.66
N GLY A 98 5.17 -7.25 -7.99
CA GLY A 98 5.24 -7.14 -6.53
C GLY A 98 4.89 -5.74 -6.06
N ILE A 99 4.10 -5.62 -4.98
CA ILE A 99 3.78 -4.31 -4.41
C ILE A 99 4.63 -4.09 -3.15
N LEU A 100 5.45 -3.04 -3.23
CA LEU A 100 6.27 -2.56 -2.13
C LEU A 100 5.54 -1.50 -1.28
N SER A 101 6.26 -0.52 -0.76
CA SER A 101 5.75 0.63 -0.01
C SER A 101 6.86 1.67 0.09
N THR A 102 6.54 2.96 0.16
CA THR A 102 7.54 4.01 0.47
C THR A 102 8.23 3.85 1.82
N CYS A 103 7.75 2.94 2.69
CA CYS A 103 8.44 2.56 3.92
C CYS A 103 9.79 1.85 3.71
N ILE A 104 10.11 1.45 2.48
CA ILE A 104 11.40 0.85 2.12
C ILE A 104 12.53 1.89 1.97
N TYR A 105 12.19 3.17 1.79
CA TYR A 105 13.17 4.23 1.63
C TYR A 105 13.90 4.55 2.93
N PRO A 106 15.09 5.17 2.85
CA PRO A 106 15.80 5.63 4.04
C PRO A 106 14.96 6.58 4.89
N ASP A 107 15.19 6.55 6.21
CA ASP A 107 14.51 7.43 7.16
C ASP A 107 14.87 8.90 6.95
N ILE A 108 16.13 9.15 6.65
CA ILE A 108 16.68 10.50 6.43
C ILE A 108 17.43 10.50 5.10
N VAL A 109 17.15 11.47 4.27
CA VAL A 109 17.84 11.76 3.02
C VAL A 109 18.06 13.27 2.88
N ASP A 110 19.07 13.66 2.11
CA ASP A 110 19.41 15.06 1.89
C ASP A 110 18.49 15.74 0.87
N ILE A 111 17.89 14.94 -0.03
CA ILE A 111 17.09 15.44 -1.17
C ILE A 111 15.71 14.80 -1.20
N TYR A 112 14.69 15.65 -1.33
CA TYR A 112 13.29 15.25 -1.54
C TYR A 112 12.71 15.97 -2.77
N PRO A 113 11.75 15.34 -3.47
CA PRO A 113 11.20 14.01 -3.24
C PRO A 113 12.19 12.89 -3.60
N MET A 114 12.11 11.73 -2.88
CA MET A 114 13.01 10.60 -3.09
C MET A 114 12.77 9.91 -4.42
N SER A 115 13.85 9.67 -5.17
CA SER A 115 13.83 8.87 -6.40
C SER A 115 14.14 7.39 -6.14
N GLU A 116 13.88 6.53 -7.11
CA GLU A 116 13.99 5.07 -6.97
C GLU A 116 15.43 4.58 -6.73
N ASP A 117 16.43 5.33 -7.19
CA ASP A 117 17.85 5.07 -6.95
C ASP A 117 18.29 5.27 -5.49
N MET A 118 17.47 5.98 -4.70
CA MET A 118 17.73 6.18 -3.27
C MET A 118 17.33 4.99 -2.39
N LEU A 119 16.78 3.93 -2.96
CA LEU A 119 16.24 2.78 -2.22
C LEU A 119 17.23 2.18 -1.22
N HIS A 120 18.53 2.14 -1.54
CA HIS A 120 19.54 1.42 -0.76
C HIS A 120 20.55 2.32 -0.03
N ILE A 121 20.40 3.65 -0.03
CA ILE A 121 21.41 4.57 0.53
C ILE A 121 21.38 4.69 2.07
N GLY A 122 20.36 4.11 2.75
CA GLY A 122 20.26 4.15 4.21
C GLY A 122 19.18 3.21 4.76
N PRO A 123 19.10 3.07 6.09
CA PRO A 123 18.10 2.22 6.74
C PRO A 123 16.69 2.83 6.70
N PRO A 124 15.63 2.02 6.64
CA PRO A 124 14.26 2.48 6.86
C PRO A 124 14.05 3.06 8.27
N THR A 125 12.96 3.83 8.43
CA THR A 125 12.62 4.40 9.74
C THR A 125 12.43 3.33 10.81
N LYS A 126 12.85 3.65 12.06
CA LYS A 126 12.81 2.71 13.18
C LYS A 126 11.41 2.20 13.52
N THR A 127 10.38 3.01 13.30
CA THR A 127 8.99 2.67 13.66
C THR A 127 8.37 1.56 12.83
N ASN A 128 8.92 1.29 11.63
CA ASN A 128 8.51 0.20 10.75
C ASN A 128 9.71 -0.50 10.07
N PHE A 129 10.83 -0.55 10.78
CA PHE A 129 12.11 -1.07 10.31
C PHE A 129 11.99 -2.49 9.72
N SER A 130 11.39 -3.40 10.46
CA SER A 130 11.23 -4.81 10.07
C SER A 130 10.38 -4.96 8.82
N TYR A 131 9.25 -4.29 8.74
CA TYR A 131 8.39 -4.25 7.55
C TYR A 131 9.13 -3.63 6.35
N GLY A 132 9.80 -2.50 6.56
CA GLY A 132 10.56 -1.79 5.52
C GLY A 132 11.63 -2.68 4.90
N TYR A 133 12.41 -3.39 5.71
CA TYR A 133 13.40 -4.33 5.19
C TYR A 133 12.78 -5.55 4.51
N ALA A 134 11.72 -6.14 5.06
CA ALA A 134 11.05 -7.27 4.41
C ALA A 134 10.53 -6.90 3.01
N LYS A 135 9.98 -5.69 2.86
CA LYS A 135 9.56 -5.17 1.55
C LYS A 135 10.74 -4.80 0.65
N ARG A 136 11.83 -4.27 1.19
CA ARG A 136 13.07 -4.00 0.43
C ARG A 136 13.71 -5.31 -0.07
N CYS A 137 13.69 -6.37 0.73
CA CYS A 137 14.15 -7.70 0.30
C CYS A 137 13.36 -8.24 -0.89
N LEU A 138 12.06 -7.92 -1.01
CA LEU A 138 11.28 -8.30 -2.20
C LEU A 138 11.84 -7.63 -3.47
N ALA A 139 12.23 -6.35 -3.42
CA ALA A 139 12.87 -5.67 -4.55
C ALA A 139 14.17 -6.37 -4.95
N VAL A 140 15.06 -6.61 -3.97
CA VAL A 140 16.33 -7.32 -4.19
C VAL A 140 16.11 -8.71 -4.79
N HIS A 141 15.11 -9.45 -4.30
CA HIS A 141 14.80 -10.80 -4.79
C HIS A 141 14.29 -10.77 -6.24
N ILE A 142 13.40 -9.82 -6.58
CA ILE A 142 12.92 -9.60 -7.95
C ILE A 142 14.09 -9.27 -8.88
N ASP A 143 14.93 -8.31 -8.52
CA ASP A 143 16.08 -7.90 -9.33
C ASP A 143 17.07 -9.05 -9.52
N SER A 144 17.32 -9.84 -8.47
CA SER A 144 18.17 -11.03 -8.53
C SER A 144 17.61 -12.10 -9.49
N TYR A 145 16.29 -12.31 -9.48
CA TYR A 145 15.66 -13.27 -10.40
C TYR A 145 15.70 -12.78 -11.85
N ASN A 146 15.46 -11.50 -12.09
CA ASN A 146 15.60 -10.89 -13.42
C ASN A 146 17.00 -11.04 -13.95
N GLN A 147 18.02 -10.77 -13.11
CA GLN A 147 19.42 -10.88 -13.49
C GLN A 147 19.85 -12.33 -13.76
N GLN A 148 19.51 -13.26 -12.87
CA GLN A 148 19.98 -14.63 -12.93
C GLN A 148 19.21 -15.51 -13.93
N TYR A 149 17.89 -15.33 -14.01
CA TYR A 149 16.98 -16.20 -14.76
C TYR A 149 16.33 -15.53 -15.96
N GLY A 150 16.56 -14.23 -16.19
CA GLY A 150 15.93 -13.48 -17.28
C GLY A 150 14.40 -13.35 -17.12
N THR A 151 13.90 -13.41 -15.88
CA THR A 151 12.46 -13.21 -15.61
C THR A 151 12.04 -11.77 -15.92
N LYS A 152 10.74 -11.57 -16.15
CA LYS A 152 10.14 -10.23 -16.35
C LYS A 152 9.30 -9.84 -15.14
N TYR A 153 9.93 -9.88 -13.97
CA TYR A 153 9.30 -9.53 -12.71
C TYR A 153 9.53 -8.06 -12.40
N GLN A 154 8.52 -7.41 -11.87
CA GLN A 154 8.47 -5.96 -11.65
C GLN A 154 8.03 -5.69 -10.23
N TYR A 155 8.43 -4.56 -9.67
CA TYR A 155 7.82 -4.03 -8.45
C TYR A 155 7.37 -2.58 -8.62
N LEU A 156 6.28 -2.24 -7.95
CA LEU A 156 5.77 -0.89 -7.82
C LEU A 156 5.89 -0.42 -6.37
N ILE A 157 6.21 0.86 -6.17
CA ILE A 157 6.48 1.44 -4.85
C ILE A 157 5.37 2.47 -4.53
N PRO A 158 4.21 2.05 -4.02
CA PRO A 158 3.13 2.97 -3.69
C PRO A 158 3.45 3.81 -2.44
N CYS A 159 2.97 5.06 -2.43
CA CYS A 159 2.85 5.87 -1.23
C CYS A 159 1.76 5.32 -0.29
N ASN A 160 1.33 6.10 0.72
CA ASN A 160 0.25 5.63 1.58
C ASN A 160 -1.04 5.52 0.77
N LEU A 161 -1.73 4.38 0.94
CA LEU A 161 -2.98 4.11 0.25
C LEU A 161 -4.18 4.30 1.18
N TYR A 162 -5.32 4.63 0.61
CA TYR A 162 -6.63 4.68 1.27
C TYR A 162 -7.72 4.34 0.26
N GLY A 163 -8.92 3.99 0.73
CA GLY A 163 -10.06 3.70 -0.15
C GLY A 163 -11.19 2.97 0.57
N GLU A 164 -12.23 2.65 -0.17
CA GLU A 164 -13.49 2.09 0.32
C GLU A 164 -13.34 0.77 1.08
N TYR A 165 -12.36 -0.04 0.66
CA TYR A 165 -12.15 -1.39 1.18
C TYR A 165 -11.07 -1.45 2.28
N ASP A 166 -10.70 -0.30 2.87
CA ASP A 166 -9.76 -0.27 3.99
C ASP A 166 -10.40 -0.85 5.25
N LYS A 167 -9.57 -1.28 6.19
CA LYS A 167 -10.03 -1.82 7.47
C LYS A 167 -10.24 -0.67 8.46
N TYR A 168 -11.37 -0.66 9.13
CA TYR A 168 -11.75 0.35 10.13
C TYR A 168 -11.62 -0.17 11.58
N GLY A 169 -10.64 -1.06 11.83
CA GLY A 169 -10.33 -1.63 13.15
C GLY A 169 -9.32 -0.80 13.96
N ASP A 170 -8.83 -1.37 15.06
CA ASP A 170 -7.90 -0.68 15.96
C ASP A 170 -6.49 -0.49 15.34
N ASN A 171 -6.10 -1.35 14.40
CA ASN A 171 -4.82 -1.29 13.67
C ASN A 171 -4.98 -0.67 12.26
N SER A 172 -5.97 0.20 12.05
CA SER A 172 -6.26 0.83 10.77
C SER A 172 -5.14 1.76 10.30
N HIS A 173 -5.03 1.96 8.99
CA HIS A 173 -4.25 3.04 8.42
C HIS A 173 -4.80 4.41 8.82
N PHE A 174 -3.97 5.44 8.72
CA PHE A 174 -4.29 6.78 9.24
C PHE A 174 -5.63 7.33 8.73
N VAL A 175 -5.88 7.30 7.42
CA VAL A 175 -7.11 7.87 6.83
C VAL A 175 -8.35 7.10 7.32
N ALA A 176 -8.31 5.76 7.32
CA ALA A 176 -9.42 4.95 7.81
C ALA A 176 -9.69 5.17 9.32
N ALA A 177 -8.62 5.24 10.13
CA ALA A 177 -8.73 5.54 11.56
C ALA A 177 -9.33 6.94 11.80
N LEU A 178 -8.92 7.93 11.02
CA LEU A 178 -9.43 9.31 11.09
C LEU A 178 -10.92 9.37 10.72
N ILE A 179 -11.33 8.74 9.61
CA ILE A 179 -12.72 8.65 9.18
C ILE A 179 -13.57 8.01 10.31
N LYS A 180 -13.15 6.85 10.84
CA LYS A 180 -13.84 6.18 11.95
C LYS A 180 -13.99 7.09 13.18
N LYS A 181 -12.90 7.78 13.55
CA LYS A 181 -12.89 8.68 14.72
C LYS A 181 -13.88 9.82 14.58
N ILE A 182 -13.96 10.45 13.39
CA ILE A 182 -14.91 11.53 13.12
C ILE A 182 -16.35 11.01 13.19
N PHE A 183 -16.65 9.85 12.61
CA PHE A 183 -17.98 9.25 12.71
C PHE A 183 -18.40 8.95 14.15
N ILE A 184 -17.49 8.42 14.97
CA ILE A 184 -17.75 8.15 16.40
C ILE A 184 -18.01 9.45 17.16
N ALA A 185 -17.16 10.47 16.97
CA ALA A 185 -17.31 11.77 17.60
C ALA A 185 -18.67 12.41 17.23
N LYS A 186 -19.06 12.37 15.96
CA LYS A 186 -20.39 12.83 15.52
C LYS A 186 -21.54 12.07 16.21
N LYS A 187 -21.46 10.73 16.25
CA LYS A 187 -22.47 9.90 16.89
C LYS A 187 -22.63 10.20 18.39
N ASN A 188 -21.52 10.57 19.05
CA ASN A 188 -21.51 10.92 20.48
C ASN A 188 -21.89 12.40 20.74
N GLY A 189 -22.14 13.20 19.73
CA GLY A 189 -22.40 14.65 19.89
C GLY A 189 -21.17 15.47 20.27
N GLU A 190 -19.96 14.93 20.06
CA GLU A 190 -18.68 15.62 20.33
C GLU A 190 -18.40 16.67 19.24
N ASN A 191 -17.70 17.74 19.63
CA ASN A 191 -17.31 18.81 18.69
C ASN A 191 -15.79 18.86 18.44
N GLU A 192 -15.05 17.90 18.99
CA GLU A 192 -13.60 17.82 18.82
C GLU A 192 -13.13 16.37 18.63
N ILE A 193 -11.96 16.23 18.00
CA ILE A 193 -11.23 14.98 17.87
C ILE A 193 -9.79 15.13 18.35
N ASN A 194 -9.21 14.02 18.86
CA ASN A 194 -7.83 13.98 19.33
C ASN A 194 -6.99 13.08 18.42
N LEU A 195 -5.86 13.57 17.89
CA LEU A 195 -4.93 12.87 17.03
C LEU A 195 -3.55 12.76 17.70
N PHE A 196 -2.77 11.75 17.31
CA PHE A 196 -1.41 11.55 17.80
C PHE A 196 -0.43 12.47 17.08
N GLY A 197 0.68 12.81 17.78
CA GLY A 197 1.78 13.58 17.24
C GLY A 197 1.52 15.08 17.18
N THR A 198 2.31 15.77 16.36
CA THR A 198 2.26 17.24 16.20
C THR A 198 1.37 17.68 15.05
N GLY A 199 0.99 16.79 14.15
CA GLY A 199 0.30 17.11 12.90
C GLY A 199 1.20 17.64 11.77
N ASN A 200 2.49 17.84 12.02
CA ASN A 200 3.43 18.43 11.07
C ASN A 200 4.00 17.46 10.00
N PRO A 201 4.13 16.13 10.26
CA PRO A 201 4.68 15.23 9.26
C PRO A 201 3.94 15.28 7.93
N LEU A 202 4.71 15.23 6.84
CA LEU A 202 4.21 15.30 5.47
C LEU A 202 3.95 13.91 4.88
N ARG A 203 2.85 13.75 4.16
CA ARG A 203 2.45 12.48 3.55
C ARG A 203 1.82 12.68 2.18
N GLN A 204 2.17 11.76 1.29
CA GLN A 204 1.42 11.51 0.06
C GLN A 204 0.39 10.42 0.32
N PHE A 205 -0.85 10.61 -0.11
CA PHE A 205 -1.91 9.61 -0.05
C PHE A 205 -2.51 9.41 -1.44
N MET A 206 -2.63 8.16 -1.87
CA MET A 206 -3.22 7.79 -3.14
C MET A 206 -4.43 6.89 -2.93
N HIS A 207 -5.47 7.11 -3.71
CA HIS A 207 -6.66 6.26 -3.69
C HIS A 207 -6.33 4.87 -4.25
N SER A 208 -6.87 3.81 -3.65
CA SER A 208 -6.55 2.41 -4.02
C SER A 208 -6.93 2.07 -5.47
N SER A 209 -7.97 2.72 -6.03
CA SER A 209 -8.33 2.55 -7.44
C SER A 209 -7.29 3.10 -8.42
N ASP A 210 -6.51 4.11 -8.01
CA ASP A 210 -5.44 4.66 -8.84
C ASP A 210 -4.29 3.66 -8.98
N LEU A 211 -3.89 3.01 -7.87
CA LEU A 211 -2.91 1.92 -7.92
C LEU A 211 -3.44 0.74 -8.75
N ALA A 212 -4.70 0.38 -8.58
CA ALA A 212 -5.34 -0.66 -9.38
C ALA A 212 -5.29 -0.35 -10.88
N TYR A 213 -5.61 0.90 -11.27
CA TYR A 213 -5.49 1.37 -12.65
C TYR A 213 -4.05 1.26 -13.18
N ILE A 214 -3.05 1.71 -12.40
CA ILE A 214 -1.63 1.65 -12.80
C ILE A 214 -1.18 0.19 -13.01
N ILE A 215 -1.55 -0.73 -12.10
CA ILE A 215 -1.25 -2.16 -12.25
C ILE A 215 -1.85 -2.71 -13.56
N LYS A 216 -3.14 -2.42 -13.82
CA LYS A 216 -3.81 -2.82 -15.06
C LYS A 216 -3.11 -2.23 -16.29
N TYR A 217 -2.80 -0.94 -16.26
CA TYR A 217 -2.09 -0.26 -17.35
C TYR A 217 -0.73 -0.93 -17.64
N CYS A 218 0.05 -1.25 -16.61
CA CYS A 218 1.31 -1.94 -16.77
C CYS A 218 1.14 -3.29 -17.49
N ILE A 219 0.09 -4.04 -17.15
CA ILE A 219 -0.19 -5.35 -17.77
C ILE A 219 -0.60 -5.19 -19.23
N GLU A 220 -1.47 -4.23 -19.55
CA GLU A 220 -2.05 -4.04 -20.88
C GLU A 220 -1.08 -3.39 -21.87
N ASN A 221 -0.08 -2.63 -21.37
CA ASN A 221 0.89 -1.91 -22.18
C ASN A 221 2.31 -2.46 -22.08
N ASP A 222 2.50 -3.66 -21.53
CA ASP A 222 3.79 -4.33 -21.38
C ASP A 222 4.88 -3.47 -20.73
N VAL A 223 4.50 -2.69 -19.68
CA VAL A 223 5.42 -1.90 -18.88
C VAL A 223 6.08 -2.79 -17.82
N TYR A 224 7.40 -2.89 -17.83
CA TYR A 224 8.19 -3.74 -16.91
C TYR A 224 9.10 -2.92 -15.99
N ASP A 225 9.04 -1.61 -16.05
CA ASP A 225 9.85 -0.71 -15.22
C ASP A 225 9.44 -0.76 -13.75
N ASN A 226 10.42 -0.60 -12.86
CA ASN A 226 10.20 -0.40 -11.44
C ASN A 226 10.09 1.11 -11.16
N PHE A 227 9.03 1.56 -10.50
CA PHE A 227 8.82 2.98 -10.25
C PHE A 227 7.94 3.29 -9.04
N ASN A 228 8.09 4.52 -8.54
CA ASN A 228 7.25 5.08 -7.50
C ASN A 228 5.83 5.35 -8.01
N VAL A 229 4.85 5.00 -7.18
CA VAL A 229 3.42 5.21 -7.45
C VAL A 229 2.86 6.12 -6.36
N ALA A 230 2.76 7.41 -6.65
CA ALA A 230 2.34 8.41 -5.68
C ALA A 230 1.59 9.56 -6.37
N THR A 231 1.15 10.52 -5.58
CA THR A 231 0.54 11.79 -6.02
C THR A 231 1.54 12.93 -5.88
N GLU A 232 1.24 14.09 -6.47
CA GLU A 232 2.00 15.31 -6.21
C GLU A 232 1.59 16.00 -4.91
N GLU A 233 0.39 15.70 -4.40
CA GLU A 233 -0.09 16.25 -3.13
C GLU A 233 0.73 15.66 -1.97
N ASN A 234 1.58 16.48 -1.36
CA ASN A 234 2.35 16.14 -0.17
C ASN A 234 1.90 17.04 0.97
N LEU A 235 0.95 16.55 1.76
CA LEU A 235 0.22 17.31 2.76
C LEU A 235 0.66 16.92 4.18
N SER A 236 0.61 17.89 5.11
CA SER A 236 0.77 17.59 6.53
C SER A 236 -0.40 16.76 7.08
N ILE A 237 -0.14 16.02 8.13
CA ILE A 237 -1.19 15.26 8.83
C ILE A 237 -2.32 16.19 9.29
N LYS A 238 -1.99 17.43 9.66
CA LYS A 238 -2.98 18.46 10.02
C LYS A 238 -3.86 18.85 8.83
N GLU A 239 -3.27 19.19 7.68
CA GLU A 239 -4.04 19.54 6.46
C GLU A 239 -4.93 18.38 6.01
N ILE A 240 -4.43 17.14 6.06
CA ILE A 240 -5.23 15.96 5.75
C ILE A 240 -6.41 15.82 6.71
N ALA A 241 -6.16 15.99 8.03
CA ALA A 241 -7.22 15.93 9.03
C ALA A 241 -8.29 17.02 8.82
N GLU A 242 -7.88 18.25 8.49
CA GLU A 242 -8.78 19.34 8.16
C GLU A 242 -9.63 19.02 6.92
N ILE A 243 -9.04 18.48 5.85
CA ILE A 243 -9.77 18.06 4.64
C ILE A 243 -10.85 17.03 5.01
N VAL A 244 -10.47 16.00 5.78
CA VAL A 244 -11.40 14.92 6.14
C VAL A 244 -12.51 15.41 7.07
N VAL A 245 -12.16 16.25 8.07
CA VAL A 245 -13.14 16.89 8.97
C VAL A 245 -14.12 17.77 8.19
N ASN A 246 -13.64 18.58 7.25
CA ASN A 246 -14.50 19.44 6.43
C ASN A 246 -15.48 18.65 5.56
N ILE A 247 -15.10 17.42 5.13
CA ILE A 247 -15.97 16.57 4.29
C ILE A 247 -16.97 15.78 5.14
N ILE A 248 -16.56 15.25 6.30
CA ILE A 248 -17.34 14.30 7.10
C ILE A 248 -17.96 14.97 8.33
N GLY A 249 -17.27 15.95 8.91
CA GLY A 249 -17.62 16.57 10.19
C GLY A 249 -18.91 17.37 10.15
N ASP A 250 -19.34 17.79 8.95
CA ASP A 250 -20.64 18.47 8.71
C ASP A 250 -20.88 19.67 9.63
N GLY A 251 -19.80 20.42 9.91
CA GLY A 251 -19.81 21.58 10.80
C GLY A 251 -19.89 21.24 12.31
N GLN A 252 -20.14 19.99 12.70
CA GLN A 252 -20.18 19.60 14.11
C GLN A 252 -18.78 19.49 14.73
N ILE A 253 -17.81 18.93 14.00
CA ILE A 253 -16.42 18.84 14.48
C ILE A 253 -15.71 20.16 14.14
N THR A 254 -15.45 20.97 15.15
CA THR A 254 -14.86 22.32 15.00
C THR A 254 -13.43 22.42 15.48
N LYS A 255 -12.92 21.36 16.17
CA LYS A 255 -11.58 21.38 16.75
C LYS A 255 -10.85 20.06 16.55
N ILE A 256 -9.59 20.15 16.15
CA ILE A 256 -8.65 19.03 16.05
C ILE A 256 -7.52 19.28 17.05
N ASN A 257 -7.39 18.41 18.02
CA ASN A 257 -6.31 18.44 19.01
C ASN A 257 -5.21 17.46 18.62
N PHE A 258 -3.96 17.85 18.82
CA PHE A 258 -2.80 16.98 18.60
C PHE A 258 -2.08 16.72 19.93
N ASP A 259 -1.73 15.44 20.18
CA ASP A 259 -0.96 15.03 21.38
C ASP A 259 0.52 14.81 21.01
N PRO A 260 1.39 15.81 21.24
CA PRO A 260 2.81 15.71 20.89
C PRO A 260 3.61 14.70 21.73
N LYS A 261 3.00 14.12 22.77
CA LYS A 261 3.63 13.04 23.58
C LYS A 261 3.56 11.68 22.84
N LYS A 262 2.74 11.58 21.79
CA LYS A 262 2.64 10.40 20.94
C LYS A 262 3.53 10.53 19.72
N PRO A 263 4.01 9.41 19.14
CA PRO A 263 4.97 9.45 18.04
C PRO A 263 4.35 10.04 16.75
N ASP A 264 5.12 10.89 16.05
CA ASP A 264 4.81 11.42 14.72
C ASP A 264 5.11 10.42 13.59
N GLY A 265 5.99 9.46 13.85
CA GLY A 265 6.60 8.65 12.79
C GLY A 265 7.66 9.45 12.00
N GLN A 266 7.98 9.00 10.77
CA GLN A 266 8.92 9.70 9.89
C GLN A 266 8.39 11.08 9.51
N PHE A 267 9.22 12.12 9.61
CA PHE A 267 8.78 13.51 9.35
C PHE A 267 8.41 13.73 7.88
N ARG A 268 9.22 13.24 6.93
CA ARG A 268 9.01 13.42 5.50
C ARG A 268 9.39 12.15 4.74
N LYS A 269 8.55 11.71 3.82
CA LYS A 269 8.80 10.51 2.99
C LYS A 269 8.15 10.58 1.61
N ASP A 270 8.03 11.76 1.05
CA ASP A 270 7.50 11.93 -0.30
C ASP A 270 8.49 11.41 -1.35
N VAL A 271 7.93 10.81 -2.38
CA VAL A 271 8.67 10.20 -3.48
C VAL A 271 8.39 10.89 -4.80
N SER A 272 9.40 10.91 -5.67
CA SER A 272 9.28 11.45 -7.02
C SER A 272 8.39 10.56 -7.90
N ILE A 273 7.51 11.18 -8.67
CA ILE A 273 6.66 10.52 -9.66
C ILE A 273 7.12 10.77 -11.10
N SER A 274 8.36 11.21 -11.29
CA SER A 274 8.90 11.55 -12.60
C SER A 274 8.89 10.36 -13.58
N LYS A 275 9.18 9.15 -13.09
CA LYS A 275 9.07 7.93 -13.90
C LYS A 275 7.62 7.59 -14.23
N LEU A 276 6.71 7.64 -13.24
CA LEU A 276 5.28 7.42 -13.46
C LEU A 276 4.73 8.34 -14.54
N LYS A 277 5.04 9.64 -14.47
CA LYS A 277 4.60 10.62 -15.49
C LYS A 277 5.16 10.35 -16.90
N LYS A 278 6.38 9.81 -17.00
CA LYS A 278 6.95 9.41 -18.30
C LYS A 278 6.27 8.16 -18.86
N ILE A 279 5.95 7.20 -17.99
CA ILE A 279 5.33 5.92 -18.38
C ILE A 279 3.85 6.10 -18.72
N ILE A 280 3.13 6.89 -17.91
CA ILE A 280 1.69 7.14 -18.07
C ILE A 280 1.44 8.67 -18.08
N PRO A 281 1.77 9.37 -19.17
CA PRO A 281 1.70 10.83 -19.23
C PRO A 281 0.28 11.40 -19.02
N THR A 282 -0.74 10.60 -19.33
CA THR A 282 -2.15 10.99 -19.21
C THR A 282 -2.75 10.69 -17.84
N PHE A 283 -2.02 10.00 -16.97
CA PHE A 283 -2.51 9.64 -15.65
C PHE A 283 -2.58 10.87 -14.74
N THR A 284 -3.75 11.10 -14.17
CA THR A 284 -3.99 12.12 -13.16
C THR A 284 -4.48 11.43 -11.88
N PRO A 285 -3.72 11.49 -10.78
CA PRO A 285 -4.15 10.91 -9.51
C PRO A 285 -5.45 11.54 -8.99
N THR A 286 -6.28 10.75 -8.36
CA THR A 286 -7.46 11.22 -7.65
C THR A 286 -7.03 12.17 -6.52
N LYS A 287 -7.57 13.40 -6.49
CA LYS A 287 -7.32 14.34 -5.39
C LYS A 287 -7.81 13.77 -4.06
N LEU A 288 -7.09 14.05 -2.97
CA LEU A 288 -7.44 13.52 -1.66
C LEU A 288 -8.91 13.81 -1.29
N SER A 289 -9.37 15.05 -1.51
CA SER A 289 -10.74 15.46 -1.20
C SER A 289 -11.81 14.69 -1.99
N GLU A 290 -11.52 14.37 -3.25
CA GLU A 290 -12.43 13.58 -4.11
C GLU A 290 -12.44 12.11 -3.69
N GLY A 291 -11.26 11.55 -3.44
CA GLY A 291 -11.12 10.17 -2.98
C GLY A 291 -11.77 9.92 -1.61
N ILE A 292 -11.68 10.88 -0.67
CA ILE A 292 -12.38 10.80 0.62
C ILE A 292 -13.90 10.76 0.41
N LYS A 293 -14.46 11.64 -0.43
CA LYS A 293 -15.91 11.63 -0.75
C LYS A 293 -16.34 10.28 -1.34
N LYS A 294 -15.55 9.73 -2.25
CA LYS A 294 -15.80 8.41 -2.84
C LYS A 294 -15.73 7.30 -1.78
N THR A 295 -14.71 7.33 -0.93
CA THR A 295 -14.51 6.36 0.14
C THR A 295 -15.72 6.31 1.08
N ILE A 296 -16.20 7.46 1.55
CA ILE A 296 -17.29 7.52 2.53
C ILE A 296 -18.66 7.15 1.95
N SER A 297 -18.89 7.37 0.64
CA SER A 297 -20.18 7.03 0.01
C SER A 297 -20.49 5.53 0.05
N ASN A 298 -19.47 4.70 0.23
CA ASN A 298 -19.56 3.24 0.26
C ASN A 298 -19.44 2.63 1.68
N ILE A 299 -19.29 3.47 2.71
CA ILE A 299 -19.13 2.98 4.10
C ILE A 299 -20.43 3.12 4.87
N ASN A 300 -20.95 1.99 5.35
CA ASN A 300 -22.03 1.95 6.32
C ASN A 300 -21.45 1.76 7.74
N PHE A 301 -21.33 2.85 8.52
CA PHE A 301 -20.99 2.79 9.95
C PHE A 301 -22.23 2.52 10.85
N THR A 302 -23.22 1.79 10.36
CA THR A 302 -24.47 1.50 11.09
C THR A 302 -24.40 0.26 11.99
N SER A 303 -23.20 -0.13 12.45
CA SER A 303 -23.09 -1.20 13.46
C SER A 303 -22.11 -0.83 14.56
#